data_30cabeb281dc3bde786d5f97c092b221
#
_entry.id   30cabeb281dc3bde786d5f97c092b221
#
_cell.length_a   1.000
_cell.length_b   1.000
_cell.length_c   1.000
_cell.angle_alpha   90.00
_cell.angle_beta   90.00
_cell.angle_gamma   90.00
#
_symmetry.space_group_name_H-M   'P 1'
#
loop_
_entity.id
_entity.type
_entity.pdbx_description
1 polymer ?
#
loop_
_entity_poly.entity_id
_entity_poly.type
_entity_poly.pdbx_seq_one_letter_code
_entity_poly.pdbx_strand_id
1 'polypeptide(L)'
;MSKEKGIFLIDAVYEKNKESFIKKITGLVKKRRIIGYAGYSSRKDLEKNLLWQVFDENSPDKNFDFDKKKVKKIVKETLRKCLKEVNEKPYVFIFPSYSTFTKLKMGGVGGNFSKHNVMLIFVNTSAKMWEYSLKETLCHEFVHVVSPYYNPWENTIGERIVFEGIAENFQENVLKGRRSIFSKILKEKDCKEIFKKVVNKINSKNSKEHDRFFYGGKKYKRWTGYSLGYLLIKKYLKKNKNIGWISIIHKNPNKILEEIRKDL
;
A
#
# COMPACT_ATOMS: atom_id res chain seq x y z
N MET A 1 -20.40 -14.86 20.19
CA MET A 1 -19.30 -14.80 19.19
C MET A 1 -19.16 -13.35 18.76
N SER A 2 -18.16 -12.63 19.25
CA SER A 2 -17.90 -11.26 18.83
C SER A 2 -17.46 -11.31 17.37
N LYS A 3 -18.23 -10.67 16.50
CA LYS A 3 -17.86 -10.44 15.11
C LYS A 3 -16.68 -9.48 15.08
N GLU A 4 -15.45 -9.99 15.22
CA GLU A 4 -14.23 -9.23 14.86
C GLU A 4 -14.30 -9.00 13.35
N LYS A 5 -15.02 -7.95 12.96
CA LYS A 5 -15.07 -7.52 11.57
C LYS A 5 -13.65 -7.11 11.16
N GLY A 6 -13.07 -7.81 10.22
CA GLY A 6 -12.08 -7.24 9.34
C GLY A 6 -10.69 -7.86 9.26
N ILE A 7 -10.21 -8.75 10.13
CA ILE A 7 -8.84 -9.31 10.01
C ILE A 7 -8.90 -10.80 9.72
N PHE A 8 -8.34 -11.21 8.57
CA PHE A 8 -8.29 -12.59 8.12
C PHE A 8 -6.86 -13.01 7.85
N LEU A 9 -6.37 -13.92 8.66
CA LEU A 9 -5.09 -14.57 8.42
C LEU A 9 -5.34 -15.81 7.55
N ILE A 10 -4.77 -15.79 6.36
CA ILE A 10 -4.89 -16.87 5.39
C ILE A 10 -3.60 -17.66 5.41
N ASP A 11 -3.73 -18.91 5.75
CA ASP A 11 -2.60 -19.83 5.82
C ASP A 11 -2.42 -20.54 4.48
N ALA A 12 -1.53 -19.99 3.65
CA ALA A 12 -1.21 -20.60 2.36
C ALA A 12 -0.23 -21.78 2.48
N VAL A 13 0.47 -21.89 3.58
CA VAL A 13 1.52 -22.93 3.79
C VAL A 13 0.93 -24.35 3.76
N TYR A 14 -0.30 -24.50 4.21
CA TYR A 14 -0.98 -25.79 4.24
C TYR A 14 -1.72 -26.17 2.95
N GLU A 15 -1.83 -25.21 2.03
CA GLU A 15 -2.50 -25.46 0.75
C GLU A 15 -1.44 -25.90 -0.27
N LYS A 16 -1.09 -27.20 -0.27
CA LYS A 16 -0.17 -27.78 -1.29
C LYS A 16 -0.69 -27.62 -2.72
N ASN A 17 -1.97 -27.32 -2.88
CA ASN A 17 -2.64 -27.16 -4.16
C ASN A 17 -3.05 -25.70 -4.38
N LYS A 18 -2.48 -25.06 -5.40
CA LYS A 18 -2.78 -23.69 -5.81
C LYS A 18 -4.28 -23.47 -6.07
N GLU A 19 -4.97 -24.45 -6.65
CA GLU A 19 -6.41 -24.36 -6.92
C GLU A 19 -7.24 -24.35 -5.64
N SER A 20 -6.91 -25.20 -4.68
CA SER A 20 -7.57 -25.21 -3.37
C SER A 20 -7.41 -23.88 -2.65
N PHE A 21 -6.19 -23.31 -2.67
CA PHE A 21 -5.91 -21.99 -2.12
C PHE A 21 -6.78 -20.90 -2.77
N ILE A 22 -6.80 -20.84 -4.11
CA ILE A 22 -7.59 -19.86 -4.87
C ILE A 22 -9.09 -20.03 -4.59
N LYS A 23 -9.60 -21.26 -4.59
CA LYS A 23 -11.00 -21.57 -4.27
C LYS A 23 -11.38 -21.08 -2.88
N LYS A 24 -10.51 -21.31 -1.88
CA LYS A 24 -10.70 -20.85 -0.51
C LYS A 24 -10.78 -19.34 -0.41
N ILE A 25 -9.84 -18.62 -1.04
CA ILE A 25 -9.85 -17.15 -1.05
C ILE A 25 -11.07 -16.60 -1.75
N THR A 26 -11.38 -17.11 -2.94
CA THR A 26 -12.59 -16.71 -3.70
C THR A 26 -13.86 -16.97 -2.89
N GLY A 27 -13.93 -18.10 -2.18
CA GLY A 27 -15.04 -18.44 -1.29
C GLY A 27 -15.17 -17.48 -0.11
N LEU A 28 -14.05 -17.08 0.51
CA LEU A 28 -14.04 -16.10 1.60
C LEU A 28 -14.48 -14.72 1.15
N VAL A 29 -13.99 -14.24 0.00
CA VAL A 29 -14.40 -12.98 -0.63
C VAL A 29 -15.92 -12.98 -0.89
N LYS A 30 -16.45 -14.05 -1.50
CA LYS A 30 -17.87 -14.22 -1.78
C LYS A 30 -18.73 -14.28 -0.52
N LYS A 31 -18.36 -15.11 0.45
CA LYS A 31 -19.09 -15.30 1.72
C LYS A 31 -19.23 -14.03 2.53
N ARG A 32 -18.31 -13.08 2.38
CA ARG A 32 -18.30 -11.81 3.11
C ARG A 32 -18.94 -10.65 2.35
N ARG A 33 -19.58 -10.92 1.23
CA ARG A 33 -20.20 -9.92 0.35
C ARG A 33 -19.22 -8.83 -0.09
N ILE A 34 -17.95 -9.18 -0.21
CA ILE A 34 -16.94 -8.31 -0.80
C ILE A 34 -17.23 -8.33 -2.29
N ILE A 35 -17.69 -7.19 -2.82
CA ILE A 35 -18.12 -7.08 -4.20
C ILE A 35 -16.90 -7.19 -5.13
N GLY A 36 -16.99 -8.07 -6.12
CA GLY A 36 -15.93 -8.32 -7.07
C GLY A 36 -14.78 -9.18 -6.52
N TYR A 37 -13.69 -9.26 -7.26
CA TYR A 37 -12.50 -10.05 -6.94
C TYR A 37 -11.49 -9.20 -6.18
N ALA A 38 -11.88 -8.67 -5.04
CA ALA A 38 -11.04 -7.81 -4.22
C ALA A 38 -10.44 -6.61 -5.03
N GLY A 39 -11.26 -6.00 -5.93
CA GLY A 39 -10.87 -4.88 -6.79
C GLY A 39 -10.14 -5.26 -8.09
N TYR A 40 -9.82 -6.51 -8.29
CA TYR A 40 -9.32 -6.99 -9.56
C TYR A 40 -10.43 -7.03 -10.61
N SER A 41 -10.07 -6.80 -11.87
CA SER A 41 -11.03 -6.78 -12.99
C SER A 41 -11.68 -8.14 -13.23
N SER A 42 -10.97 -9.22 -12.88
CA SER A 42 -11.43 -10.58 -13.04
C SER A 42 -10.87 -11.51 -11.96
N ARG A 43 -11.49 -12.70 -11.83
CA ARG A 43 -10.94 -13.81 -11.04
C ARG A 43 -9.51 -14.15 -11.48
N LYS A 44 -9.26 -14.17 -12.79
CA LYS A 44 -7.96 -14.51 -13.37
C LYS A 44 -6.87 -13.51 -12.94
N ASP A 45 -7.18 -12.22 -12.86
CA ASP A 45 -6.24 -11.19 -12.42
C ASP A 45 -5.92 -11.31 -10.93
N LEU A 46 -6.93 -11.57 -10.10
CA LEU A 46 -6.73 -11.88 -8.68
C LEU A 46 -5.84 -13.12 -8.50
N GLU A 47 -6.14 -14.21 -9.21
CA GLU A 47 -5.37 -15.45 -9.17
C GLU A 47 -3.92 -15.21 -9.58
N LYS A 48 -3.68 -14.53 -10.69
CA LYS A 48 -2.35 -14.20 -11.18
C LYS A 48 -1.55 -13.40 -10.16
N ASN A 49 -2.16 -12.39 -9.55
CA ASN A 49 -1.49 -11.58 -8.54
C ASN A 49 -1.19 -12.38 -7.27
N LEU A 50 -2.15 -13.13 -6.75
CA LEU A 50 -1.95 -13.98 -5.57
C LEU A 50 -0.88 -15.04 -5.80
N LEU A 51 -0.87 -15.69 -6.96
CA LEU A 51 0.15 -16.69 -7.29
C LEU A 51 1.53 -16.07 -7.35
N TRP A 52 1.67 -14.89 -7.95
CA TRP A 52 2.94 -14.19 -8.01
C TRP A 52 3.43 -13.74 -6.63
N GLN A 53 2.54 -13.23 -5.78
CA GLN A 53 2.92 -12.72 -4.46
C GLN A 53 3.16 -13.83 -3.42
N VAL A 54 2.39 -14.91 -3.50
CA VAL A 54 2.41 -15.97 -2.50
C VAL A 54 3.30 -17.14 -2.91
N PHE A 55 3.28 -17.53 -4.18
CA PHE A 55 3.94 -18.73 -4.70
C PHE A 55 4.98 -18.40 -5.76
N ASP A 56 5.98 -17.60 -5.41
CA ASP A 56 7.14 -17.39 -6.30
C ASP A 56 7.88 -18.72 -6.47
N GLU A 57 7.73 -19.33 -7.65
CA GLU A 57 8.30 -20.65 -7.96
C GLU A 57 9.82 -20.65 -7.97
N ASN A 58 10.44 -19.49 -8.15
CA ASN A 58 11.88 -19.31 -8.16
C ASN A 58 12.44 -18.90 -6.79
N SER A 59 11.58 -18.85 -5.75
CA SER A 59 12.06 -18.46 -4.43
C SER A 59 12.91 -19.57 -3.80
N PRO A 60 14.10 -19.24 -3.30
CA PRO A 60 14.89 -20.18 -2.49
C PRO A 60 14.24 -20.45 -1.12
N ASP A 61 13.33 -19.59 -0.66
CA ASP A 61 12.69 -19.68 0.65
C ASP A 61 11.36 -20.45 0.61
N LYS A 62 11.37 -21.65 0.06
CA LYS A 62 10.14 -22.46 -0.03
C LYS A 62 9.57 -22.86 1.33
N ASN A 63 10.38 -22.81 2.38
CA ASN A 63 10.00 -23.22 3.74
C ASN A 63 10.54 -22.19 4.74
N PHE A 64 9.70 -21.27 5.20
CA PHE A 64 9.99 -20.46 6.38
C PHE A 64 8.85 -20.61 7.40
N ASP A 65 9.18 -20.51 8.68
CA ASP A 65 8.17 -20.51 9.74
C ASP A 65 7.40 -19.20 9.72
N PHE A 66 6.12 -19.28 9.38
CA PHE A 66 5.23 -18.14 9.36
C PHE A 66 4.64 -17.89 10.76
N ASP A 67 5.28 -17.01 11.54
CA ASP A 67 4.82 -16.66 12.89
C ASP A 67 3.44 -15.96 12.89
N LYS A 68 2.40 -16.79 12.79
CA LYS A 68 1.00 -16.34 12.74
C LYS A 68 0.59 -15.52 13.97
N LYS A 69 1.08 -15.91 15.16
CA LYS A 69 0.71 -15.23 16.42
C LYS A 69 1.25 -13.81 16.43
N LYS A 70 2.52 -13.66 16.09
CA LYS A 70 3.20 -12.37 16.05
C LYS A 70 2.65 -11.47 14.95
N VAL A 71 2.43 -12.01 13.74
CA VAL A 71 1.78 -11.28 12.63
C VAL A 71 0.41 -10.77 13.07
N LYS A 72 -0.45 -11.62 13.61
CA LYS A 72 -1.80 -11.24 14.08
C LYS A 72 -1.77 -10.15 15.16
N LYS A 73 -0.82 -10.23 16.09
CA LYS A 73 -0.62 -9.23 17.14
C LYS A 73 -0.25 -7.88 16.53
N ILE A 74 0.76 -7.83 15.67
CA ILE A 74 1.22 -6.60 15.01
C ILE A 74 0.09 -5.96 14.20
N VAL A 75 -0.65 -6.74 13.42
CA VAL A 75 -1.77 -6.25 12.62
C VAL A 75 -2.85 -5.61 13.49
N LYS A 76 -3.27 -6.30 14.55
CA LYS A 76 -4.29 -5.76 15.48
C LYS A 76 -3.85 -4.46 16.14
N GLU A 77 -2.62 -4.40 16.62
CA GLU A 77 -2.08 -3.22 17.30
C GLU A 77 -1.92 -2.03 16.33
N THR A 78 -1.45 -2.30 15.11
CA THR A 78 -1.25 -1.25 14.11
C THR A 78 -2.57 -0.70 13.60
N LEU A 79 -3.51 -1.57 13.23
CA LEU A 79 -4.84 -1.12 12.78
C LEU A 79 -5.60 -0.36 13.88
N ARG A 80 -5.45 -0.75 15.16
CA ARG A 80 -6.04 0.02 16.27
C ARG A 80 -5.52 1.45 16.32
N LYS A 81 -4.23 1.68 15.98
CA LYS A 81 -3.67 3.03 15.88
C LYS A 81 -4.23 3.79 14.68
N CYS A 82 -4.30 3.15 13.51
CA CYS A 82 -4.91 3.78 12.32
C CYS A 82 -6.36 4.19 12.58
N LEU A 83 -7.14 3.32 13.24
CA LEU A 83 -8.55 3.56 13.56
C LEU A 83 -8.79 4.70 14.58
N LYS A 84 -7.79 5.10 15.35
CA LYS A 84 -7.86 6.30 16.18
C LYS A 84 -7.83 7.60 15.36
N GLU A 85 -7.12 7.58 14.24
CA GLU A 85 -7.00 8.73 13.34
C GLU A 85 -8.18 8.78 12.34
N VAL A 86 -8.62 7.61 11.86
CA VAL A 86 -9.68 7.48 10.85
C VAL A 86 -10.56 6.28 11.20
N ASN A 87 -11.80 6.52 11.62
CA ASN A 87 -12.71 5.46 12.09
C ASN A 87 -13.39 4.69 10.94
N GLU A 88 -12.60 4.18 10.02
CA GLU A 88 -13.05 3.33 8.92
C GLU A 88 -12.38 1.95 8.99
N LYS A 89 -13.17 0.88 9.00
CA LYS A 89 -12.68 -0.48 9.23
C LYS A 89 -12.51 -1.24 7.91
N PRO A 90 -11.27 -1.51 7.46
CA PRO A 90 -11.03 -2.33 6.27
C PRO A 90 -11.17 -3.83 6.58
N TYR A 91 -11.38 -4.60 5.51
CA TYR A 91 -11.12 -6.03 5.53
C TYR A 91 -9.65 -6.27 5.22
N VAL A 92 -8.94 -6.98 6.09
CA VAL A 92 -7.51 -7.25 5.93
C VAL A 92 -7.28 -8.74 5.74
N PHE A 93 -6.74 -9.12 4.58
CA PHE A 93 -6.33 -10.47 4.28
C PHE A 93 -4.80 -10.55 4.32
N ILE A 94 -4.28 -11.51 5.08
CA ILE A 94 -2.85 -11.63 5.30
C ILE A 94 -2.40 -13.00 4.80
N PHE A 95 -1.37 -12.99 3.96
CA PHE A 95 -0.79 -14.16 3.32
C PHE A 95 0.70 -14.28 3.65
N PRO A 96 1.24 -15.48 3.78
CA PRO A 96 2.67 -15.67 3.69
C PRO A 96 3.13 -15.32 2.26
N SER A 97 4.33 -14.77 2.13
CA SER A 97 4.93 -14.46 0.83
C SER A 97 6.28 -15.15 0.68
N TYR A 98 6.43 -15.89 -0.39
CA TYR A 98 7.70 -16.51 -0.79
C TYR A 98 8.45 -15.67 -1.84
N SER A 99 7.92 -14.51 -2.21
CA SER A 99 8.52 -13.63 -3.21
C SER A 99 9.88 -13.10 -2.77
N THR A 100 10.91 -13.42 -3.57
CA THR A 100 12.27 -12.89 -3.39
C THR A 100 12.29 -11.36 -3.45
N PHE A 101 11.48 -10.77 -4.32
CA PHE A 101 11.34 -9.32 -4.40
C PHE A 101 10.77 -8.73 -3.10
N THR A 102 9.70 -9.31 -2.57
CA THR A 102 9.10 -8.90 -1.30
C THR A 102 10.12 -8.99 -0.16
N LYS A 103 10.86 -10.09 -0.08
CA LYS A 103 11.88 -10.30 0.94
C LYS A 103 13.02 -9.28 0.87
N LEU A 104 13.62 -9.11 -0.30
CA LEU A 104 14.88 -8.36 -0.46
C LEU A 104 14.68 -6.87 -0.76
N LYS A 105 13.59 -6.48 -1.42
CA LYS A 105 13.35 -5.11 -1.88
C LYS A 105 12.26 -4.36 -1.14
N MET A 106 11.34 -5.11 -0.49
CA MET A 106 10.21 -4.56 0.25
C MET A 106 10.32 -4.73 1.77
N GLY A 107 11.49 -5.19 2.26
CA GLY A 107 11.70 -5.40 3.69
C GLY A 107 10.88 -6.55 4.28
N GLY A 108 10.44 -7.48 3.44
CA GLY A 108 9.68 -8.67 3.82
C GLY A 108 8.16 -8.50 3.78
N VAL A 109 7.63 -7.34 3.38
CA VAL A 109 6.18 -7.13 3.33
C VAL A 109 5.78 -6.39 2.07
N GLY A 110 4.83 -6.97 1.33
CA GLY A 110 4.13 -6.33 0.23
C GLY A 110 2.70 -6.01 0.62
N GLY A 111 2.16 -4.90 0.14
CA GLY A 111 0.76 -4.53 0.26
C GLY A 111 0.13 -4.37 -1.10
N ASN A 112 -1.14 -4.73 -1.15
CA ASN A 112 -2.04 -4.41 -2.26
C ASN A 112 -3.37 -4.02 -1.65
N PHE A 113 -3.98 -3.01 -2.22
CA PHE A 113 -5.33 -2.67 -1.84
C PHE A 113 -6.29 -3.08 -2.96
N SER A 114 -7.54 -3.16 -2.59
CA SER A 114 -8.61 -3.31 -3.56
C SER A 114 -9.69 -2.28 -3.32
N LYS A 115 -10.42 -1.96 -4.37
CA LYS A 115 -11.73 -1.28 -4.25
C LYS A 115 -12.55 -2.04 -3.20
N HIS A 116 -13.46 -1.37 -2.52
CA HIS A 116 -14.37 -1.99 -1.55
C HIS A 116 -13.79 -2.31 -0.17
N ASN A 117 -12.86 -1.49 0.28
CA ASN A 117 -12.38 -1.58 1.65
C ASN A 117 -11.63 -2.88 1.98
N VAL A 118 -10.87 -3.41 1.01
CA VAL A 118 -10.10 -4.65 1.15
C VAL A 118 -8.61 -4.39 1.00
N MET A 119 -7.84 -4.83 1.99
CA MET A 119 -6.39 -4.77 2.04
C MET A 119 -5.83 -6.19 1.93
N LEU A 120 -4.88 -6.41 1.01
CA LEU A 120 -4.15 -7.65 0.85
C LEU A 120 -2.70 -7.44 1.31
N ILE A 121 -2.26 -8.18 2.31
CA ILE A 121 -0.92 -8.04 2.88
C ILE A 121 -0.17 -9.36 2.73
N PHE A 122 1.03 -9.29 2.18
CA PHE A 122 1.90 -10.42 1.90
C PHE A 122 3.16 -10.32 2.78
N VAL A 123 3.40 -11.31 3.63
CA VAL A 123 4.43 -11.23 4.68
C VAL A 123 5.41 -12.39 4.56
N ASN A 124 6.70 -12.07 4.50
CA ASN A 124 7.80 -13.02 4.64
C ASN A 124 8.48 -12.80 6.00
N THR A 125 8.18 -13.65 6.98
CA THR A 125 8.70 -13.52 8.35
C THR A 125 10.17 -13.90 8.48
N SER A 126 10.81 -14.42 7.43
CA SER A 126 12.26 -14.66 7.41
C SER A 126 13.08 -13.40 7.07
N ALA A 127 12.44 -12.33 6.61
CA ALA A 127 13.13 -11.08 6.33
C ALA A 127 13.49 -10.33 7.61
N LYS A 128 14.71 -9.79 7.70
CA LYS A 128 15.23 -9.14 8.93
C LYS A 128 14.34 -8.02 9.49
N MET A 129 13.65 -7.28 8.61
CA MET A 129 12.89 -6.08 8.99
C MET A 129 11.37 -6.25 8.90
N TRP A 130 10.87 -7.47 8.70
CA TRP A 130 9.47 -7.73 8.41
C TRP A 130 8.46 -7.12 9.40
N GLU A 131 8.78 -7.10 10.69
CA GLU A 131 7.88 -6.55 11.71
C GLU A 131 7.65 -5.05 11.54
N TYR A 132 8.71 -4.34 11.17
CA TYR A 132 8.61 -2.91 10.90
C TYR A 132 7.92 -2.64 9.58
N SER A 133 8.32 -3.37 8.54
CA SER A 133 7.71 -3.25 7.22
C SER A 133 6.22 -3.60 7.26
N LEU A 134 5.81 -4.56 8.11
CA LEU A 134 4.39 -4.88 8.30
C LEU A 134 3.60 -3.69 8.88
N LYS A 135 4.15 -2.99 9.88
CA LYS A 135 3.51 -1.80 10.46
C LYS A 135 3.44 -0.66 9.44
N GLU A 136 4.53 -0.43 8.71
CA GLU A 136 4.61 0.59 7.66
C GLU A 136 3.60 0.31 6.55
N THR A 137 3.60 -0.89 5.99
CA THR A 137 2.69 -1.30 4.92
C THR A 137 1.22 -1.24 5.35
N LEU A 138 0.89 -1.68 6.57
CA LEU A 138 -0.48 -1.60 7.07
C LEU A 138 -1.00 -0.15 7.15
N CYS A 139 -0.19 0.77 7.66
CA CYS A 139 -0.57 2.18 7.73
C CYS A 139 -0.71 2.81 6.34
N HIS A 140 0.19 2.47 5.42
CA HIS A 140 0.20 2.96 4.05
C HIS A 140 -1.04 2.49 3.28
N GLU A 141 -1.26 1.17 3.23
CA GLU A 141 -2.40 0.57 2.53
C GLU A 141 -3.74 0.95 3.16
N PHE A 142 -3.77 1.24 4.45
CA PHE A 142 -4.96 1.73 5.14
C PHE A 142 -5.49 3.01 4.49
N VAL A 143 -4.62 3.96 4.16
CA VAL A 143 -5.00 5.22 3.49
C VAL A 143 -5.62 4.95 2.14
N HIS A 144 -5.01 4.08 1.34
CA HIS A 144 -5.53 3.75 0.02
C HIS A 144 -6.90 3.11 0.07
N VAL A 145 -7.10 2.21 1.02
CA VAL A 145 -8.35 1.47 1.18
C VAL A 145 -9.51 2.36 1.62
N VAL A 146 -9.26 3.35 2.47
CA VAL A 146 -10.31 4.27 2.96
C VAL A 146 -10.48 5.50 2.09
N SER A 147 -9.63 5.72 1.10
CA SER A 147 -9.76 6.84 0.16
C SER A 147 -10.82 6.55 -0.91
N PRO A 148 -11.84 7.42 -1.05
CA PRO A 148 -12.86 7.23 -2.07
C PRO A 148 -12.38 7.48 -3.50
N TYR A 149 -11.24 8.16 -3.68
CA TYR A 149 -10.70 8.56 -4.97
C TYR A 149 -9.55 7.69 -5.45
N TYR A 150 -8.99 6.83 -4.60
CA TYR A 150 -7.82 6.05 -4.99
C TYR A 150 -8.20 4.89 -5.92
N ASN A 151 -7.64 4.93 -7.13
CA ASN A 151 -7.75 3.88 -8.13
C ASN A 151 -6.46 3.82 -8.94
N PRO A 152 -5.52 2.91 -8.64
CA PRO A 152 -4.19 2.88 -9.26
C PRO A 152 -4.22 2.66 -10.77
N TRP A 153 -5.34 2.12 -11.30
CA TRP A 153 -5.51 1.85 -12.73
C TRP A 153 -6.01 3.06 -13.51
N GLU A 154 -6.63 4.03 -12.82
CA GLU A 154 -7.29 5.17 -13.46
C GLU A 154 -6.69 6.51 -13.02
N ASN A 155 -5.97 6.55 -11.90
CA ASN A 155 -5.35 7.78 -11.41
C ASN A 155 -4.23 8.25 -12.34
N THR A 156 -4.16 9.56 -12.50
CA THR A 156 -3.03 10.23 -13.17
C THR A 156 -1.76 10.14 -12.32
N ILE A 157 -0.60 10.45 -12.90
CA ILE A 157 0.66 10.55 -12.15
C ILE A 157 0.52 11.55 -10.98
N GLY A 158 -0.13 12.68 -11.21
CA GLY A 158 -0.32 13.70 -10.17
C GLY A 158 -1.21 13.23 -9.02
N GLU A 159 -2.34 12.63 -9.32
CA GLU A 159 -3.22 12.04 -8.31
C GLU A 159 -2.49 10.97 -7.50
N ARG A 160 -1.72 10.11 -8.17
CA ARG A 160 -0.95 9.08 -7.50
C ARG A 160 0.15 9.66 -6.60
N ILE A 161 0.86 10.73 -7.03
CA ILE A 161 1.82 11.45 -6.17
C ILE A 161 1.14 11.93 -4.89
N VAL A 162 -0.07 12.49 -4.99
CA VAL A 162 -0.84 12.95 -3.83
C VAL A 162 -1.20 11.79 -2.91
N PHE A 163 -1.75 10.71 -3.45
CA PHE A 163 -2.17 9.55 -2.65
C PHE A 163 -1.00 8.89 -1.92
N GLU A 164 0.10 8.59 -2.66
CA GLU A 164 1.30 8.01 -2.05
C GLU A 164 1.88 8.97 -0.99
N GLY A 165 1.81 10.27 -1.25
CA GLY A 165 2.24 11.29 -0.30
C GLY A 165 1.40 11.32 0.98
N ILE A 166 0.08 11.21 0.88
CA ILE A 166 -0.81 11.14 2.03
C ILE A 166 -0.52 9.85 2.82
N ALA A 167 -0.39 8.71 2.13
CA ALA A 167 -0.11 7.41 2.76
C ALA A 167 1.21 7.41 3.54
N GLU A 168 2.28 7.96 2.97
CA GLU A 168 3.60 8.05 3.61
C GLU A 168 3.59 9.00 4.82
N ASN A 169 2.89 10.13 4.76
CA ASN A 169 2.79 11.06 5.89
C ASN A 169 1.87 10.52 7.00
N PHE A 170 0.77 9.84 6.65
CA PHE A 170 -0.09 9.16 7.61
C PHE A 170 0.68 8.07 8.36
N GLN A 171 1.44 7.25 7.63
CA GLN A 171 2.28 6.20 8.20
C GLN A 171 3.30 6.80 9.18
N GLU A 172 4.00 7.89 8.81
CA GLU A 172 4.93 8.58 9.72
C GLU A 172 4.22 9.07 10.99
N ASN A 173 3.03 9.64 10.87
CA ASN A 173 2.24 10.11 12.01
C ASN A 173 1.85 8.96 12.96
N VAL A 174 1.23 7.90 12.43
CA VAL A 174 0.78 6.75 13.23
C VAL A 174 1.94 6.01 13.89
N LEU A 175 3.11 5.98 13.24
CA LEU A 175 4.32 5.32 13.72
C LEU A 175 5.31 6.29 14.40
N LYS A 176 4.83 7.47 14.84
CA LYS A 176 5.57 8.44 15.66
C LYS A 176 6.90 8.90 15.05
N GLY A 177 6.85 9.40 13.83
CA GLY A 177 8.00 9.98 13.12
C GLY A 177 8.87 8.98 12.36
N ARG A 178 8.51 7.70 12.34
CA ARG A 178 9.22 6.70 11.56
C ARG A 178 8.86 6.78 10.08
N ARG A 179 9.82 7.17 9.27
CA ARG A 179 9.69 7.24 7.81
C ARG A 179 10.04 5.91 7.15
N SER A 180 9.27 5.52 6.14
CA SER A 180 9.55 4.38 5.28
C SER A 180 10.81 4.59 4.43
N ILE A 181 11.33 3.52 3.86
CA ILE A 181 12.44 3.60 2.89
C ILE A 181 12.01 4.32 1.61
N PHE A 182 10.73 4.25 1.23
CA PHE A 182 10.19 4.83 0.02
C PHE A 182 10.18 6.36 0.06
N SER A 183 9.92 6.94 1.23
CA SER A 183 9.87 8.40 1.43
C SER A 183 11.25 9.06 1.53
N LYS A 184 12.36 8.30 1.57
CA LYS A 184 13.72 8.81 1.84
C LYS A 184 14.60 9.01 0.60
N ILE A 185 14.09 8.76 -0.60
CA ILE A 185 14.89 8.76 -1.84
C ILE A 185 15.32 10.16 -2.26
N LEU A 186 14.45 11.15 -2.08
CA LEU A 186 14.71 12.55 -2.40
C LEU A 186 15.01 13.36 -1.13
N LYS A 187 15.87 14.34 -1.27
CA LYS A 187 16.07 15.41 -0.28
C LYS A 187 15.09 16.55 -0.57
N GLU A 188 14.75 17.34 0.43
CA GLU A 188 13.81 18.46 0.30
C GLU A 188 14.23 19.47 -0.80
N LYS A 189 15.53 19.73 -0.91
CA LYS A 189 16.09 20.60 -1.95
C LYS A 189 15.83 20.15 -3.39
N ASP A 190 15.69 18.83 -3.60
CA ASP A 190 15.51 18.24 -4.93
C ASP A 190 14.03 18.24 -5.36
N CYS A 191 13.13 18.49 -4.42
CA CYS A 191 11.67 18.37 -4.60
C CYS A 191 11.16 19.24 -5.77
N LYS A 192 11.53 20.53 -5.76
CA LYS A 192 11.08 21.49 -6.78
C LYS A 192 11.59 21.13 -8.18
N GLU A 193 12.85 20.69 -8.29
CA GLU A 193 13.44 20.29 -9.58
C GLU A 193 12.76 19.04 -10.14
N ILE A 194 12.57 18.02 -9.29
CA ILE A 194 11.88 16.78 -9.71
C ILE A 194 10.42 17.06 -10.09
N PHE A 195 9.73 17.92 -9.35
CA PHE A 195 8.36 18.31 -9.68
C PHE A 195 8.30 18.99 -11.05
N LYS A 196 9.19 19.94 -11.35
CA LYS A 196 9.28 20.58 -12.67
C LYS A 196 9.49 19.58 -13.80
N LYS A 197 10.25 18.50 -13.58
CA LYS A 197 10.49 17.44 -14.59
C LYS A 197 9.27 16.58 -14.87
N VAL A 198 8.34 16.45 -13.91
CA VAL A 198 7.15 15.60 -14.04
C VAL A 198 5.88 16.38 -14.35
N VAL A 199 5.87 17.72 -14.15
CA VAL A 199 4.67 18.54 -14.25
C VAL A 199 3.96 18.45 -15.61
N ASN A 200 4.72 18.34 -16.71
CA ASN A 200 4.16 18.18 -18.06
C ASN A 200 3.51 16.81 -18.29
N LYS A 201 3.74 15.85 -17.41
CA LYS A 201 3.18 14.49 -17.45
C LYS A 201 2.22 14.21 -16.29
N ILE A 202 1.89 15.23 -15.53
CA ILE A 202 1.14 15.08 -14.27
C ILE A 202 -0.25 14.49 -14.50
N ASN A 203 -0.85 14.76 -15.67
CA ASN A 203 -2.15 14.25 -16.08
C ASN A 203 -2.07 12.92 -16.86
N SER A 204 -0.87 12.36 -17.02
CA SER A 204 -0.71 11.09 -17.74
C SER A 204 -1.28 9.92 -16.94
N LYS A 205 -2.01 9.04 -17.65
CA LYS A 205 -2.47 7.72 -17.17
C LYS A 205 -1.68 6.58 -17.78
N ASN A 206 -0.60 6.87 -18.50
CA ASN A 206 0.20 5.86 -19.16
C ASN A 206 0.95 4.99 -18.14
N SER A 207 0.66 3.69 -18.12
CA SER A 207 1.23 2.74 -17.15
C SER A 207 2.76 2.71 -17.19
N LYS A 208 3.39 2.78 -18.38
CA LYS A 208 4.86 2.78 -18.53
C LYS A 208 5.48 4.04 -17.93
N GLU A 209 4.81 5.19 -18.01
CA GLU A 209 5.27 6.42 -17.37
C GLU A 209 5.15 6.35 -15.86
N HIS A 210 4.01 5.80 -15.35
CA HIS A 210 3.82 5.51 -13.94
C HIS A 210 4.93 4.59 -13.40
N ASP A 211 5.17 3.46 -14.06
CA ASP A 211 6.18 2.50 -13.63
C ASP A 211 7.58 3.12 -13.58
N ARG A 212 7.95 3.89 -14.61
CA ARG A 212 9.24 4.60 -14.63
C ARG A 212 9.40 5.59 -13.49
N PHE A 213 8.32 6.28 -13.12
CA PHE A 213 8.35 7.31 -12.09
C PHE A 213 8.28 6.75 -10.67
N PHE A 214 7.45 5.72 -10.46
CA PHE A 214 7.26 5.12 -9.14
C PHE A 214 8.23 3.97 -8.85
N TYR A 215 8.49 3.11 -9.83
CA TYR A 215 9.33 1.92 -9.64
C TYR A 215 10.73 2.03 -10.22
N GLY A 216 11.03 3.15 -10.86
CA GLY A 216 12.37 3.46 -11.36
C GLY A 216 12.60 3.12 -12.82
N GLY A 217 13.64 3.73 -13.39
CA GLY A 217 14.05 3.57 -14.78
C GLY A 217 15.23 4.47 -15.11
N LYS A 218 15.55 4.63 -16.41
CA LYS A 218 16.70 5.44 -16.85
C LYS A 218 16.70 6.88 -16.33
N LYS A 219 15.50 7.50 -16.14
CA LYS A 219 15.36 8.92 -15.75
C LYS A 219 15.13 9.15 -14.26
N TYR A 220 14.60 8.17 -13.56
CA TYR A 220 14.19 8.32 -12.16
C TYR A 220 14.71 7.16 -11.32
N LYS A 221 15.16 7.47 -10.11
CA LYS A 221 15.47 6.45 -9.10
C LYS A 221 14.20 5.73 -8.69
N ARG A 222 14.32 4.46 -8.30
CA ARG A 222 13.20 3.72 -7.73
C ARG A 222 12.60 4.50 -6.55
N TRP A 223 11.27 4.51 -6.44
CA TRP A 223 10.51 5.18 -5.40
C TRP A 223 10.53 6.71 -5.46
N THR A 224 10.97 7.32 -6.57
CA THR A 224 10.96 8.79 -6.73
C THR A 224 9.55 9.37 -6.53
N GLY A 225 8.50 8.76 -7.08
CA GLY A 225 7.12 9.23 -6.93
C GLY A 225 6.63 9.24 -5.48
N TYR A 226 6.93 8.19 -4.72
CA TYR A 226 6.64 8.10 -3.29
C TYR A 226 7.32 9.21 -2.49
N SER A 227 8.61 9.37 -2.72
CA SER A 227 9.40 10.36 -1.99
C SER A 227 9.00 11.79 -2.34
N LEU A 228 8.71 12.08 -3.62
CA LEU A 228 8.17 13.37 -4.03
C LEU A 228 6.81 13.63 -3.37
N GLY A 229 5.90 12.68 -3.44
CA GLY A 229 4.59 12.78 -2.80
C GLY A 229 4.70 13.06 -1.30
N TYR A 230 5.56 12.31 -0.60
CA TYR A 230 5.83 12.55 0.82
C TYR A 230 6.24 14.00 1.10
N LEU A 231 7.22 14.55 0.36
CA LEU A 231 7.73 15.90 0.57
C LEU A 231 6.68 16.98 0.28
N LEU A 232 5.92 16.81 -0.81
CA LEU A 232 4.87 17.75 -1.19
C LEU A 232 3.72 17.78 -0.17
N ILE A 233 3.23 16.60 0.23
CA ILE A 233 2.16 16.50 1.22
C ILE A 233 2.63 16.95 2.61
N LYS A 234 3.88 16.69 2.98
CA LYS A 234 4.44 17.20 4.24
C LYS A 234 4.45 18.73 4.29
N LYS A 235 4.81 19.39 3.17
CA LYS A 235 4.71 20.85 3.04
C LYS A 235 3.26 21.33 3.11
N TYR A 236 2.36 20.64 2.41
CA TYR A 236 0.93 20.90 2.43
C TYR A 236 0.33 20.83 3.85
N LEU A 237 0.63 19.77 4.59
CA LEU A 237 0.18 19.60 5.98
C LEU A 237 0.74 20.66 6.94
N LYS A 238 2.00 21.08 6.76
CA LYS A 238 2.59 22.19 7.53
C LYS A 238 1.82 23.50 7.35
N LYS A 239 1.31 23.76 6.15
CA LYS A 239 0.52 24.95 5.84
C LYS A 239 -0.93 24.82 6.36
N ASN A 240 -1.49 23.60 6.33
CA ASN A 240 -2.87 23.30 6.72
C ASN A 240 -2.90 22.55 8.07
N LYS A 241 -2.35 23.14 9.14
CA LYS A 241 -2.13 22.49 10.44
C LYS A 241 -3.39 21.89 11.08
N ASN A 242 -4.57 22.41 10.78
CA ASN A 242 -5.84 22.00 11.39
C ASN A 242 -6.60 20.96 10.55
N ILE A 243 -6.02 20.47 9.43
CA ILE A 243 -6.66 19.44 8.62
C ILE A 243 -6.54 18.07 9.29
N GLY A 244 -7.68 17.45 9.58
CA GLY A 244 -7.70 16.07 10.10
C GLY A 244 -7.42 15.04 9.01
N TRP A 245 -6.95 13.85 9.41
CA TRP A 245 -6.60 12.78 8.47
C TRP A 245 -7.76 12.35 7.60
N ILE A 246 -8.97 12.20 8.14
CA ILE A 246 -10.14 11.84 7.35
C ILE A 246 -10.41 12.88 6.25
N SER A 247 -10.27 14.17 6.59
CA SER A 247 -10.53 15.25 5.65
C SER A 247 -9.55 15.29 4.49
N ILE A 248 -8.25 15.04 4.72
CA ILE A 248 -7.26 15.02 3.64
C ILE A 248 -7.37 13.75 2.80
N ILE A 249 -7.61 12.59 3.40
CA ILE A 249 -7.77 11.31 2.69
C ILE A 249 -9.00 11.35 1.77
N HIS A 250 -10.07 12.02 2.21
CA HIS A 250 -11.32 12.17 1.44
C HIS A 250 -11.34 13.43 0.56
N LYS A 251 -10.29 14.24 0.56
CA LYS A 251 -10.20 15.40 -0.33
C LYS A 251 -9.84 14.96 -1.75
N ASN A 252 -10.48 15.60 -2.75
CA ASN A 252 -10.15 15.35 -4.15
C ASN A 252 -8.65 15.64 -4.40
N PRO A 253 -7.86 14.70 -4.93
CA PRO A 253 -6.43 14.84 -5.11
C PRO A 253 -6.04 15.98 -6.05
N ASN A 254 -6.86 16.29 -7.05
CA ASN A 254 -6.60 17.40 -7.97
C ASN A 254 -6.69 18.75 -7.26
N LYS A 255 -7.61 18.93 -6.30
CA LYS A 255 -7.66 20.15 -5.47
C LYS A 255 -6.41 20.30 -4.62
N ILE A 256 -5.92 19.21 -4.01
CA ILE A 256 -4.67 19.24 -3.26
C ILE A 256 -3.50 19.60 -4.18
N LEU A 257 -3.45 19.01 -5.36
CA LEU A 257 -2.39 19.26 -6.35
C LEU A 257 -2.38 20.72 -6.85
N GLU A 258 -3.54 21.30 -7.09
CA GLU A 258 -3.68 22.71 -7.45
C GLU A 258 -3.15 23.65 -6.36
N GLU A 259 -3.47 23.38 -5.10
CA GLU A 259 -2.96 24.14 -3.96
C GLU A 259 -1.42 24.00 -3.83
N ILE A 260 -0.88 22.80 -4.01
CA ILE A 260 0.57 22.55 -3.99
C ILE A 260 1.27 23.30 -5.13
N ARG A 261 0.69 23.33 -6.34
CA ARG A 261 1.29 24.02 -7.51
C ARG A 261 1.41 25.52 -7.32
N LYS A 262 0.50 26.14 -6.58
CA LYS A 262 0.58 27.58 -6.25
C LYS A 262 1.75 27.91 -5.33
N ASP A 263 2.26 26.92 -4.58
CA ASP A 263 3.32 27.11 -3.57
C ASP A 263 4.71 26.69 -4.04
N LEU A 264 4.87 26.22 -5.28
CA LEU A 264 6.14 25.76 -5.88
C LEU A 264 6.72 26.75 -6.87
#